data_59abd6a8418e2ef6135397b475b376bf
#
_entry.id   59abd6a8418e2ef6135397b475b376bf
#
_cell.length_a   1.000
_cell.length_b   1.000
_cell.length_c   1.000
_cell.angle_alpha   90.00
_cell.angle_beta   90.00
_cell.angle_gamma   90.00
#
_symmetry.space_group_name_H-M   'P 1'
#
loop_
_entity.id
_entity.type
_entity.pdbx_description
1 polymer ?
#
loop_
_entity_poly.entity_id
_entity_poly.type
_entity_poly.pdbx_seq_one_letter_code
_entity_poly.pdbx_strand_id
1 'polypeptide(L)'
;IDPLHETILEAMDIHTIIHPEEETAEKWAKKLSLKGLVESFELSGKYSIVEIRLPQKFVGKSPVEIEFRAKYNLVLVTVIKILAEKSIFGKVKRVNEVQGVVNNDTPLEKGDILVLYGDNDDIKSFIRDSNSEE
;
A
#
# COMPACT_ATOMS: atom_id res chain seq x y z
N ILE A 1 -2.10 -19.23 6.13
CA ILE A 1 -2.23 -17.77 6.26
C ILE A 1 -0.85 -17.20 6.59
N ASP A 2 -0.48 -16.16 5.89
CA ASP A 2 0.76 -15.45 6.14
C ASP A 2 0.69 -14.75 7.51
N PRO A 3 1.60 -15.05 8.46
CA PRO A 3 1.59 -14.39 9.77
C PRO A 3 1.69 -12.87 9.69
N LEU A 4 2.40 -12.34 8.70
CA LEU A 4 2.52 -10.91 8.50
C LEU A 4 1.18 -10.30 8.08
N HIS A 5 0.42 -11.01 7.25
CA HIS A 5 -0.92 -10.57 6.83
C HIS A 5 -1.87 -10.50 8.03
N GLU A 6 -1.85 -11.48 8.92
CA GLU A 6 -2.65 -11.44 10.16
C GLU A 6 -2.27 -10.26 11.04
N THR A 7 -0.98 -10.01 11.19
CA THR A 7 -0.48 -8.87 11.97
C THR A 7 -1.00 -7.54 11.41
N ILE A 8 -1.04 -7.40 10.09
CA ILE A 8 -1.58 -6.20 9.44
C ILE A 8 -3.06 -6.06 9.75
N LEU A 9 -3.84 -7.12 9.60
CA LEU A 9 -5.29 -7.09 9.87
C LEU A 9 -5.57 -6.78 11.34
N GLU A 10 -4.83 -7.36 12.27
CA GLU A 10 -4.96 -7.09 13.70
C GLU A 10 -4.66 -5.63 14.03
N ALA A 11 -3.59 -5.08 13.47
CA ALA A 11 -3.22 -3.68 13.67
C ALA A 11 -4.31 -2.74 13.16
N MET A 12 -4.91 -3.03 12.01
CA MET A 12 -6.01 -2.28 11.46
C MET A 12 -7.24 -2.29 12.36
N ASP A 13 -7.63 -3.48 12.83
CA ASP A 13 -8.81 -3.65 13.68
C ASP A 13 -8.64 -2.96 15.04
N ILE A 14 -7.53 -3.20 15.69
CA ILE A 14 -7.22 -2.61 17.00
C ILE A 14 -7.22 -1.09 16.92
N HIS A 15 -6.59 -0.56 15.89
CA HIS A 15 -6.45 0.87 15.70
C HIS A 15 -7.82 1.53 15.49
N THR A 16 -8.68 0.95 14.67
CA THR A 16 -10.02 1.44 14.41
C THR A 16 -10.90 1.41 15.65
N ILE A 17 -10.77 0.38 16.50
CA ILE A 17 -11.56 0.23 17.73
C ILE A 17 -11.13 1.23 18.80
N ILE A 18 -9.84 1.45 18.98
CA ILE A 18 -9.30 2.29 20.06
C ILE A 18 -9.45 3.79 19.77
N HIS A 19 -9.24 4.22 18.53
CA HIS A 19 -9.24 5.63 18.16
C HIS A 19 -10.06 5.91 16.89
N PRO A 20 -11.38 5.64 16.90
CA PRO A 20 -12.15 5.69 15.65
C PRO A 20 -12.28 7.07 15.01
N GLU A 21 -12.34 8.14 15.81
CA GLU A 21 -12.55 9.51 15.29
C GLU A 21 -11.26 10.26 14.99
N GLU A 22 -10.33 10.28 15.93
CA GLU A 22 -9.05 10.97 15.76
C GLU A 22 -8.26 10.42 14.58
N GLU A 23 -8.24 9.11 14.46
CA GLU A 23 -7.56 8.46 13.36
C GLU A 23 -8.14 8.77 12.01
N THR A 24 -9.46 8.80 11.90
CA THR A 24 -10.11 9.10 10.64
C THR A 24 -9.70 10.49 10.15
N ALA A 25 -9.66 11.47 11.05
CA ALA A 25 -9.23 12.82 10.72
C ALA A 25 -7.76 12.87 10.27
N GLU A 26 -6.86 12.19 10.98
CA GLU A 26 -5.46 12.11 10.61
C GLU A 26 -5.24 11.40 9.28
N LYS A 27 -5.94 10.29 9.06
CA LYS A 27 -5.88 9.56 7.80
C LYS A 27 -6.31 10.42 6.63
N TRP A 28 -7.40 11.15 6.77
CA TRP A 28 -7.89 12.04 5.72
C TRP A 28 -6.90 13.16 5.45
N ALA A 29 -6.30 13.73 6.49
CA ALA A 29 -5.29 14.76 6.32
C ALA A 29 -4.07 14.21 5.56
N LYS A 30 -3.61 13.02 5.89
CA LYS A 30 -2.50 12.36 5.19
C LYS A 30 -2.85 12.06 3.73
N LYS A 31 -4.04 11.53 3.47
CA LYS A 31 -4.51 11.23 2.10
C LYS A 31 -4.58 12.47 1.23
N LEU A 32 -4.97 13.60 1.79
CA LEU A 32 -5.04 14.87 1.05
C LEU A 32 -3.66 15.45 0.77
N SER A 33 -2.67 15.17 1.59
CA SER A 33 -1.33 15.74 1.45
C SER A 33 -0.36 14.88 0.65
N LEU A 34 -0.61 13.58 0.50
CA LEU A 34 0.30 12.64 -0.16
C LEU A 34 -0.38 11.95 -1.35
N LYS A 35 0.05 12.34 -2.55
CA LYS A 35 -0.48 11.78 -3.79
C LYS A 35 -0.21 10.28 -3.90
N GLY A 36 -1.25 9.51 -4.23
CA GLY A 36 -1.15 8.06 -4.39
C GLY A 36 -1.39 7.25 -3.12
N LEU A 37 -1.43 7.90 -1.96
CA LEU A 37 -1.73 7.21 -0.72
C LEU A 37 -3.19 6.78 -0.67
N VAL A 38 -3.42 5.49 -0.55
CA VAL A 38 -4.77 4.90 -0.48
C VAL A 38 -5.20 4.73 0.98
N GLU A 39 -4.33 4.18 1.81
CA GLU A 39 -4.61 3.90 3.21
C GLU A 39 -3.31 3.96 4.04
N SER A 40 -3.43 4.24 5.32
CA SER A 40 -2.28 4.30 6.23
C SER A 40 -2.67 3.81 7.62
N PHE A 41 -1.84 2.94 8.18
CA PHE A 41 -2.04 2.37 9.52
C PHE A 41 -0.79 2.59 10.35
N GLU A 42 -0.85 3.46 11.35
CA GLU A 42 0.25 3.66 12.26
C GLU A 42 0.37 2.48 13.24
N LEU A 43 1.56 1.89 13.30
CA LEU A 43 1.87 0.85 14.30
C LEU A 43 2.45 1.49 15.56
N SER A 44 3.09 2.63 15.39
CA SER A 44 3.62 3.47 16.47
C SER A 44 3.76 4.89 15.92
N GLY A 45 4.17 5.83 16.72
CA GLY A 45 4.39 7.21 16.24
C GLY A 45 5.44 7.34 15.14
N LYS A 46 6.24 6.29 14.92
CA LYS A 46 7.37 6.32 13.97
C LYS A 46 7.20 5.39 12.77
N TYR A 47 6.51 4.29 12.93
CA TYR A 47 6.39 3.24 11.89
C TYR A 47 4.95 3.04 11.45
N SER A 48 4.76 2.84 10.16
CA SER A 48 3.43 2.62 9.57
C SER A 48 3.45 1.54 8.50
N ILE A 49 2.27 0.98 8.26
CA ILE A 49 1.98 0.19 7.06
C ILE A 49 1.11 1.06 6.18
N VAL A 50 1.46 1.20 4.91
CA VAL A 50 0.71 2.04 3.99
C VAL A 50 0.34 1.29 2.73
N GLU A 51 -0.82 1.64 2.16
CA GLU A 51 -1.24 1.19 0.83
C GLU A 51 -1.06 2.37 -0.13
N ILE A 52 -0.23 2.17 -1.13
CA ILE A 52 0.12 3.20 -2.10
C ILE A 52 -0.13 2.66 -3.50
N ARG A 53 -0.81 3.43 -4.34
CA ARG A 53 -0.97 3.09 -5.76
C ARG A 53 0.41 3.07 -6.41
N LEU A 54 0.64 2.07 -7.26
CA LEU A 54 1.91 1.96 -7.96
C LEU A 54 2.19 3.25 -8.73
N PRO A 55 3.29 3.96 -8.40
CA PRO A 55 3.67 5.16 -9.15
C PRO A 55 3.93 4.83 -10.61
N GLN A 56 3.58 5.75 -11.49
CA GLN A 56 3.70 5.56 -12.94
C GLN A 56 5.11 5.18 -13.37
N LYS A 57 6.12 5.73 -12.74
CA LYS A 57 7.52 5.43 -13.10
C LYS A 57 7.93 3.99 -12.82
N PHE A 58 7.19 3.26 -11.99
CA PHE A 58 7.48 1.87 -11.64
C PHE A 58 6.62 0.85 -12.40
N VAL A 59 5.69 1.31 -13.22
CA VAL A 59 4.86 0.40 -14.03
C VAL A 59 5.74 -0.42 -14.96
N GLY A 60 5.59 -1.75 -14.91
CA GLY A 60 6.41 -2.67 -15.69
C GLY A 60 7.70 -3.11 -15.02
N LYS A 61 8.04 -2.53 -13.88
CA LYS A 61 9.22 -2.92 -13.11
C LYS A 61 8.86 -3.94 -12.04
N SER A 62 9.74 -4.90 -11.79
CA SER A 62 9.57 -5.86 -10.72
C SER A 62 10.03 -5.26 -9.37
N PRO A 63 9.60 -5.84 -8.25
CA PRO A 63 10.08 -5.41 -6.93
C PRO A 63 11.62 -5.42 -6.82
N VAL A 64 12.28 -6.40 -7.41
CA VAL A 64 13.75 -6.50 -7.40
C VAL A 64 14.40 -5.31 -8.12
N GLU A 65 13.78 -4.85 -9.21
CA GLU A 65 14.28 -3.69 -9.96
C GLU A 65 14.05 -2.37 -9.24
N ILE A 66 12.96 -2.27 -8.47
CA ILE A 66 12.62 -1.06 -7.70
C ILE A 66 13.54 -0.92 -6.49
N GLU A 67 13.95 -2.04 -5.88
CA GLU A 67 14.85 -2.07 -4.72
C GLU A 67 14.29 -1.31 -3.51
N PHE A 68 13.07 -1.67 -3.10
CA PHE A 68 12.39 -1.02 -1.97
C PHE A 68 13.26 -0.93 -0.71
N ARG A 69 13.94 -2.02 -0.38
CA ARG A 69 14.76 -2.09 0.82
C ARG A 69 16.06 -1.32 0.69
N ALA A 70 16.78 -1.52 -0.41
CA ALA A 70 18.09 -0.91 -0.61
C ALA A 70 18.00 0.60 -0.85
N LYS A 71 17.05 1.06 -1.64
CA LYS A 71 16.92 2.46 -2.00
C LYS A 71 16.04 3.28 -1.06
N TYR A 72 15.01 2.67 -0.51
CA TYR A 72 13.98 3.41 0.23
C TYR A 72 13.84 2.97 1.69
N ASN A 73 14.54 1.94 2.09
CA ASN A 73 14.45 1.38 3.44
C ASN A 73 13.01 0.97 3.82
N LEU A 74 12.29 0.41 2.84
CA LEU A 74 10.92 -0.04 3.00
C LEU A 74 10.81 -1.54 2.74
N VAL A 75 9.82 -2.17 3.35
CA VAL A 75 9.51 -3.58 3.10
C VAL A 75 8.22 -3.67 2.29
N LEU A 76 8.27 -4.32 1.15
CA LEU A 76 7.07 -4.65 0.38
C LEU A 76 6.41 -5.87 1.02
N VAL A 77 5.29 -5.62 1.69
CA VAL A 77 4.54 -6.66 2.42
C VAL A 77 3.75 -7.53 1.46
N THR A 78 3.00 -6.91 0.58
CA THR A 78 2.21 -7.58 -0.45
C THR A 78 1.79 -6.56 -1.51
N VAL A 79 1.11 -7.06 -2.53
CA VAL A 79 0.50 -6.24 -3.58
C VAL A 79 -0.98 -6.59 -3.64
N ILE A 80 -1.83 -5.58 -3.78
CA ILE A 80 -3.26 -5.75 -3.96
C ILE A 80 -3.58 -5.42 -5.41
N LYS A 81 -4.17 -6.36 -6.11
CA LYS A 81 -4.65 -6.15 -7.48
C LYS A 81 -6.12 -5.82 -7.46
N ILE A 82 -6.53 -4.89 -8.31
CA ILE A 82 -7.93 -4.55 -8.48
C ILE A 82 -8.40 -5.25 -9.75
N LEU A 83 -9.26 -6.25 -9.57
CA LEU A 83 -9.78 -7.04 -10.68
C LEU A 83 -11.22 -6.62 -11.00
N ALA A 84 -11.55 -6.64 -12.29
CA ALA A 84 -12.91 -6.41 -12.73
C ALA A 84 -13.60 -7.77 -12.94
N GLU A 85 -14.63 -8.07 -12.13
CA GLU A 85 -15.45 -9.25 -12.30
C GLU A 85 -16.76 -8.89 -12.95
N LYS A 86 -17.14 -9.62 -14.00
CA LYS A 86 -18.45 -9.53 -14.61
C LYS A 86 -19.42 -10.44 -13.84
N SER A 87 -20.48 -9.84 -13.29
CA SER A 87 -21.57 -10.65 -12.70
C SER A 87 -22.37 -11.31 -13.83
N ILE A 88 -23.16 -12.33 -13.48
CA ILE A 88 -24.06 -13.00 -14.40
C ILE A 88 -25.12 -12.04 -15.00
N PHE A 89 -25.30 -10.88 -14.41
CA PHE A 89 -26.22 -9.84 -14.89
C PHE A 89 -25.54 -8.76 -15.74
N GLY A 90 -24.27 -8.97 -16.12
CA GLY A 90 -23.52 -8.03 -16.96
C GLY A 90 -22.96 -6.81 -16.23
N LYS A 91 -23.10 -6.72 -14.93
CA LYS A 91 -22.54 -5.63 -14.13
C LYS A 91 -21.08 -5.92 -13.82
N VAL A 92 -20.22 -4.89 -13.99
CA VAL A 92 -18.80 -4.97 -13.66
C VAL A 92 -18.63 -4.58 -12.19
N LYS A 93 -18.04 -5.49 -11.40
CA LYS A 93 -17.71 -5.24 -10.01
C LYS A 93 -16.19 -5.26 -9.86
N ARG A 94 -15.63 -4.27 -9.16
CA ARG A 94 -14.22 -4.25 -8.82
C ARG A 94 -13.99 -5.04 -7.55
N VAL A 95 -13.05 -5.97 -7.60
CA VAL A 95 -12.69 -6.82 -6.46
C VAL A 95 -11.21 -6.64 -6.17
N ASN A 96 -10.89 -6.40 -4.91
CA ASN A 96 -9.50 -6.33 -4.46
C ASN A 96 -9.00 -7.75 -4.18
N GLU A 97 -7.85 -8.07 -4.75
CA GLU A 97 -7.21 -9.36 -4.53
C GLU A 97 -5.82 -9.19 -3.97
N VAL A 98 -5.61 -9.62 -2.73
CA VAL A 98 -4.31 -9.62 -2.09
C VAL A 98 -3.47 -10.76 -2.64
N GLN A 99 -2.27 -10.46 -3.13
CA GLN A 99 -1.41 -11.45 -3.79
C GLN A 99 -0.66 -12.38 -2.83
N GLY A 100 -0.71 -12.12 -1.52
CA GLY A 100 0.04 -12.90 -0.54
C GLY A 100 1.54 -12.59 -0.62
N VAL A 101 2.36 -13.63 -0.61
CA VAL A 101 3.81 -13.46 -0.74
C VAL A 101 4.14 -13.10 -2.18
N VAL A 102 4.74 -11.92 -2.37
CA VAL A 102 5.01 -11.38 -3.69
C VAL A 102 6.22 -12.07 -4.33
N ASN A 103 6.10 -12.40 -5.62
CA ASN A 103 7.23 -12.81 -6.41
C ASN A 103 8.04 -11.57 -6.81
N ASN A 104 9.28 -11.48 -6.35
CA ASN A 104 10.11 -10.30 -6.54
C ASN A 104 10.54 -10.07 -8.00
N ASP A 105 10.39 -11.07 -8.86
CA ASP A 105 10.78 -10.98 -10.27
C ASP A 105 9.60 -10.66 -11.19
N THR A 106 8.38 -10.64 -10.68
CA THR A 106 7.18 -10.37 -11.49
C THR A 106 6.98 -8.86 -11.66
N PRO A 107 6.89 -8.37 -12.91
CA PRO A 107 6.63 -6.94 -13.15
C PRO A 107 5.32 -6.48 -12.53
N LEU A 108 5.34 -5.32 -11.92
CA LEU A 108 4.14 -4.69 -11.37
C LEU A 108 3.37 -4.00 -12.48
N GLU A 109 2.05 -3.95 -12.33
CA GLU A 109 1.15 -3.44 -13.35
C GLU A 109 0.45 -2.15 -12.89
N LYS A 110 0.06 -1.34 -13.86
CA LYS A 110 -0.72 -0.13 -13.59
C LYS A 110 -1.99 -0.48 -12.81
N GLY A 111 -2.25 0.27 -11.76
CA GLY A 111 -3.41 0.05 -10.89
C GLY A 111 -3.12 -0.83 -9.67
N ASP A 112 -1.96 -1.47 -9.64
CA ASP A 112 -1.56 -2.24 -8.46
C ASP A 112 -1.43 -1.33 -7.25
N ILE A 113 -1.78 -1.86 -6.08
CA ILE A 113 -1.59 -1.17 -4.81
C ILE A 113 -0.47 -1.87 -4.06
N LEU A 114 0.56 -1.12 -3.70
CA LEU A 114 1.68 -1.60 -2.91
C LEU A 114 1.36 -1.48 -1.44
N VAL A 115 1.58 -2.54 -0.68
CA VAL A 115 1.48 -2.50 0.79
C VAL A 115 2.91 -2.47 1.32
N LEU A 116 3.31 -1.33 1.88
CA LEU A 116 4.67 -1.05 2.32
C LEU A 116 4.72 -0.82 3.83
N TYR A 117 5.79 -1.28 4.43
CA TYR A 117 6.07 -1.05 5.86
C TYR A 117 7.40 -0.32 6.01
N GLY A 118 7.43 0.64 6.91
CA GLY A 118 8.68 1.33 7.24
C GLY A 118 8.48 2.55 8.12
N ASP A 119 9.55 3.30 8.28
CA ASP A 119 9.57 4.57 8.98
C ASP A 119 8.73 5.60 8.21
N ASN A 120 7.98 6.41 8.93
CA ASN A 120 7.11 7.42 8.33
C ASN A 120 7.87 8.40 7.41
N ASP A 121 9.09 8.76 7.76
CA ASP A 121 9.89 9.66 6.92
C ASP A 121 10.34 8.98 5.64
N ASP A 122 10.70 7.70 5.71
CA ASP A 122 11.07 6.91 4.53
C ASP A 122 9.87 6.72 3.60
N ILE A 123 8.68 6.51 4.16
CA ILE A 123 7.45 6.40 3.37
C ILE A 123 7.17 7.72 2.64
N LYS A 124 7.27 8.85 3.34
CA LYS A 124 7.07 10.16 2.73
C LYS A 124 8.08 10.43 1.62
N SER A 125 9.35 10.08 1.85
CA SER A 125 10.40 10.23 0.84
C SER A 125 10.11 9.40 -0.40
N PHE A 126 9.67 8.16 -0.23
CA PHE A 126 9.29 7.29 -1.34
C PHE A 126 8.16 7.91 -2.17
N ILE A 127 7.12 8.39 -1.51
CA ILE A 127 5.96 8.98 -2.20
C ILE A 127 6.37 10.24 -2.98
N ARG A 128 7.17 11.11 -2.38
CA ARG A 128 7.66 12.34 -3.04
C ARG A 128 8.54 12.03 -4.23
N ASP A 129 9.52 11.16 -4.07
CA ASP A 129 10.42 10.74 -5.13
C ASP A 129 9.68 10.10 -6.29
N SER A 130 8.74 9.26 -5.97
CA SER A 130 7.96 8.52 -6.97
C SER A 130 7.08 9.43 -7.81
N ASN A 131 6.62 10.53 -7.25
CA ASN A 131 5.71 11.47 -7.92
C ASN A 131 6.42 12.71 -8.49
N SER A 132 7.70 12.92 -8.17
CA SER A 132 8.44 14.10 -8.59
C SER A 132 8.69 14.21 -10.09
N GLU A 133 8.62 13.10 -10.81
CA GLU A 133 8.88 13.03 -12.25
C GLU A 133 7.60 12.97 -13.11
N GLU A 134 6.45 13.08 -12.49
CA GLU A 134 5.16 13.09 -13.19
C GLU A 134 4.78 14.45 -13.75
#